data_8898051b94dff397e0a7e1df95d765be
#
_entry.id   8898051b94dff397e0a7e1df95d765be
#
_cell.length_a   1.000
_cell.length_b   1.000
_cell.length_c   1.000
_cell.angle_alpha   90.00
_cell.angle_beta   90.00
_cell.angle_gamma   90.00
#
_symmetry.space_group_name_H-M   'P 1'
#
loop_
_entity.id
_entity.type
_entity.pdbx_description
1 polymer ?
#
loop_
_entity_poly.entity_id
_entity_poly.type
_entity_poly.pdbx_seq_one_letter_code
_entity_poly.pdbx_strand_id
1 'polypeptide(L)'
;MPAPVVHFEIGVRDTEKARKFYGPLFGWEFHPGGPAAMIGNIGGYCPNPTPGIGGHLMALGHEPHNYCVVYVQVDDLEATLKKAEGLGGKRIVPPTEVPGMGHFAWFQDPEGNCVGLWKPMGQ
;
A
#
# COMPACT_ATOMS: atom_id res chain seq x y z
N MET A 1 -1.51 -20.96 5.96
CA MET A 1 -0.35 -20.04 5.92
C MET A 1 -0.80 -18.65 6.27
N PRO A 2 -0.17 -18.00 7.24
CA PRO A 2 -0.50 -16.61 7.51
C PRO A 2 -0.04 -15.72 6.35
N ALA A 3 -0.86 -14.72 6.03
CA ALA A 3 -0.55 -13.79 4.95
C ALA A 3 0.35 -12.66 5.46
N PRO A 4 1.46 -12.37 4.77
CA PRO A 4 2.42 -11.37 5.26
C PRO A 4 2.01 -9.95 4.89
N VAL A 5 2.40 -8.99 5.76
CA VAL A 5 2.36 -7.57 5.40
C VAL A 5 3.60 -7.31 4.56
N VAL A 6 3.43 -6.79 3.35
CA VAL A 6 4.54 -6.64 2.40
C VAL A 6 4.79 -5.21 1.95
N HIS A 7 3.91 -4.27 2.25
CA HIS A 7 4.02 -2.91 1.73
C HIS A 7 3.20 -1.95 2.60
N PHE A 8 3.60 -0.68 2.63
CA PHE A 8 2.77 0.35 3.26
C PHE A 8 2.57 1.53 2.31
N GLU A 9 1.54 2.31 2.57
CA GLU A 9 1.21 3.48 1.76
C GLU A 9 0.77 4.61 2.68
N ILE A 10 1.34 5.78 2.48
CA ILE A 10 0.96 6.98 3.22
C ILE A 10 0.29 7.94 2.24
N GLY A 11 -0.99 8.22 2.44
CA GLY A 11 -1.75 9.13 1.59
C GLY A 11 -1.59 10.57 2.06
N VAL A 12 -1.15 11.43 1.16
CA VAL A 12 -0.82 12.82 1.47
C VAL A 12 -1.40 13.76 0.42
N ARG A 13 -1.63 15.00 0.80
CA ARG A 13 -2.13 16.01 -0.14
C ARG A 13 -1.04 16.58 -1.02
N ASP A 14 0.19 16.64 -0.50
CA ASP A 14 1.33 17.24 -1.19
C ASP A 14 2.52 16.30 -1.04
N THR A 15 2.81 15.51 -2.08
CA THR A 15 3.89 14.53 -2.05
C THR A 15 5.26 15.19 -1.94
N GLU A 16 5.43 16.38 -2.53
CA GLU A 16 6.69 17.12 -2.44
C GLU A 16 6.99 17.52 -1.00
N LYS A 17 6.00 18.06 -0.31
CA LYS A 17 6.12 18.44 1.09
C LYS A 17 6.41 17.23 1.97
N ALA A 18 5.73 16.10 1.70
CA ALA A 18 5.94 14.87 2.44
C ALA A 18 7.35 14.31 2.24
N ARG A 19 7.85 14.32 0.99
CA ARG A 19 9.21 13.87 0.70
C ARG A 19 10.25 14.69 1.45
N LYS A 20 10.05 16.00 1.52
CA LYS A 20 10.98 16.90 2.23
C LYS A 20 10.94 16.69 3.73
N PHE A 21 9.87 16.12 4.25
CA PHE A 21 9.75 15.76 5.65
C PHE A 21 10.37 14.39 5.94
N TYR A 22 9.88 13.36 5.24
CA TYR A 22 10.29 11.98 5.52
C TYR A 22 11.70 11.65 5.07
N GLY A 23 12.14 12.22 3.96
CA GLY A 23 13.48 11.96 3.43
C GLY A 23 14.58 12.30 4.42
N PRO A 24 14.69 13.56 4.86
CA PRO A 24 15.71 13.92 5.85
C PRO A 24 15.51 13.27 7.21
N LEU A 25 14.26 13.03 7.60
CA LEU A 25 13.96 12.46 8.91
C LEU A 25 14.43 11.00 9.02
N PHE A 26 14.16 10.18 8.00
CA PHE A 26 14.44 8.75 8.04
C PHE A 26 15.49 8.29 7.05
N GLY A 27 16.05 9.18 6.25
CA GLY A 27 17.00 8.80 5.22
C GLY A 27 16.36 8.07 4.05
N TRP A 28 15.06 8.22 3.87
CA TRP A 28 14.37 7.59 2.74
C TRP A 28 14.68 8.31 1.44
N GLU A 29 14.93 7.53 0.39
CA GLU A 29 15.17 8.05 -0.95
C GLU A 29 13.95 7.72 -1.83
N PHE A 30 13.40 8.73 -2.48
CA PHE A 30 12.17 8.57 -3.24
C PHE A 30 12.45 8.58 -4.75
N HIS A 31 11.77 7.68 -5.48
CA HIS A 31 11.76 7.70 -6.93
C HIS A 31 10.58 8.56 -7.37
N PRO A 32 10.82 9.70 -8.01
CA PRO A 32 9.73 10.55 -8.49
C PRO A 32 9.01 9.89 -9.66
N GLY A 33 7.70 10.10 -9.74
CA GLY A 33 6.91 9.57 -10.83
C GLY A 33 5.43 9.64 -10.54
N GLY A 34 4.74 10.61 -11.15
CA GLY A 34 3.30 10.73 -11.01
C GLY A 34 2.83 10.97 -9.59
N PRO A 35 1.63 10.47 -9.25
CA PRO A 35 1.06 10.67 -7.91
C PRO A 35 1.68 9.79 -6.83
N ALA A 36 2.43 8.77 -7.22
CA ALA A 36 3.07 7.85 -6.27
C ALA A 36 4.57 8.11 -6.21
N ALA A 37 5.10 8.25 -5.00
CA ALA A 37 6.54 8.42 -4.78
C ALA A 37 7.05 7.19 -4.02
N MET A 38 7.70 6.27 -4.75
CA MET A 38 8.20 5.02 -4.18
C MET A 38 9.46 5.27 -3.36
N ILE A 39 9.57 4.60 -2.21
CA ILE A 39 10.78 4.63 -1.39
C ILE A 39 11.76 3.64 -1.98
N GLY A 40 12.94 4.13 -2.39
CA GLY A 40 13.88 3.36 -3.18
C GLY A 40 14.99 2.66 -2.41
N ASN A 41 15.15 2.92 -1.11
CA ASN A 41 16.27 2.37 -0.37
C ASN A 41 15.87 1.49 0.83
N ILE A 42 14.61 1.06 0.89
CA ILE A 42 14.18 0.03 1.83
C ILE A 42 13.30 -0.97 1.07
N GLY A 43 13.24 -2.20 1.60
CA GLY A 43 12.43 -3.25 0.97
C GLY A 43 13.01 -3.74 -0.34
N GLY A 44 12.18 -4.33 -1.20
CA GLY A 44 12.62 -5.04 -2.39
C GLY A 44 12.95 -4.21 -3.62
N TYR A 45 13.05 -2.89 -3.50
CA TYR A 45 13.20 -2.02 -4.66
C TYR A 45 14.62 -1.56 -4.93
N CYS A 46 15.59 -2.00 -4.16
CA CYS A 46 16.98 -1.61 -4.39
C CYS A 46 17.92 -2.80 -4.17
N PRO A 47 19.13 -2.75 -4.78
CA PRO A 47 20.06 -3.88 -4.70
C PRO A 47 20.56 -4.20 -3.27
N ASN A 48 20.68 -3.18 -2.42
CA ASN A 48 21.15 -3.36 -1.06
C ASN A 48 20.22 -2.61 -0.10
N PRO A 49 18.98 -3.10 0.06
CA PRO A 49 18.01 -2.36 0.86
C PRO A 49 18.30 -2.47 2.36
N THR A 50 17.94 -1.42 3.08
CA THR A 50 17.82 -1.53 4.54
C THR A 50 16.69 -2.53 4.83
N PRO A 51 16.85 -3.44 5.80
CA PRO A 51 15.80 -4.39 6.15
C PRO A 51 14.48 -3.71 6.51
N GLY A 52 13.37 -4.35 6.15
CA GLY A 52 12.03 -3.84 6.42
C GLY A 52 11.16 -3.98 5.19
N ILE A 53 9.89 -3.57 5.31
CA ILE A 53 8.98 -3.56 4.17
C ILE A 53 9.14 -2.26 3.38
N GLY A 54 8.93 -2.34 2.07
CA GLY A 54 8.92 -1.15 1.22
C GLY A 54 7.60 -0.41 1.31
N GLY A 55 7.54 0.78 0.72
CA GLY A 55 6.33 1.58 0.74
C GLY A 55 6.40 2.73 -0.24
N HIS A 56 5.33 3.52 -0.25
CA HIS A 56 5.28 4.72 -1.08
C HIS A 56 4.38 5.79 -0.46
N LEU A 57 4.60 7.03 -0.91
CA LEU A 57 3.67 8.12 -0.67
C LEU A 57 2.71 8.17 -1.85
N MET A 58 1.45 8.51 -1.60
CA MET A 58 0.44 8.62 -2.65
C MET A 58 -0.30 9.93 -2.51
N ALA A 59 -0.41 10.67 -3.61
CA ALA A 59 -1.25 11.87 -3.62
C ALA A 59 -2.71 11.44 -3.48
N LEU A 60 -3.46 12.15 -2.62
CA LEU A 60 -4.87 11.84 -2.41
C LEU A 60 -5.65 12.01 -3.72
N GLY A 61 -6.53 11.04 -4.01
CA GLY A 61 -7.47 11.12 -5.11
C GLY A 61 -8.85 11.53 -4.59
N HIS A 62 -9.68 10.53 -4.30
CA HIS A 62 -11.04 10.77 -3.80
C HIS A 62 -11.17 10.68 -2.29
N GLU A 63 -10.09 10.33 -1.60
CA GLU A 63 -10.11 10.15 -0.16
C GLU A 63 -10.33 11.48 0.55
N PRO A 64 -11.22 11.53 1.55
CA PRO A 64 -11.55 12.79 2.22
C PRO A 64 -10.44 13.30 3.15
N HIS A 65 -9.51 12.45 3.53
CA HIS A 65 -8.44 12.81 4.47
C HIS A 65 -7.21 11.94 4.24
N ASN A 66 -6.11 12.35 4.84
CA ASN A 66 -4.87 11.59 4.81
C ASN A 66 -5.06 10.21 5.48
N TYR A 67 -4.23 9.24 5.09
CA TYR A 67 -4.35 7.87 5.60
C TYR A 67 -2.99 7.20 5.65
N CYS A 68 -2.92 6.09 6.37
CA CYS A 68 -1.77 5.20 6.38
C CYS A 68 -2.31 3.77 6.31
N VAL A 69 -1.93 3.04 5.28
CA VAL A 69 -2.47 1.71 4.98
C VAL A 69 -1.31 0.72 4.82
N VAL A 70 -1.49 -0.50 5.36
CA VAL A 70 -0.57 -1.60 5.10
C VAL A 70 -1.22 -2.56 4.11
N TYR A 71 -0.40 -3.23 3.30
CA TYR A 71 -0.87 -4.20 2.31
C TYR A 71 -0.46 -5.60 2.74
N VAL A 72 -1.45 -6.49 2.75
CA VAL A 72 -1.27 -7.91 3.07
C VAL A 72 -1.30 -8.69 1.76
N GLN A 73 -0.28 -9.49 1.51
CA GLN A 73 -0.21 -10.29 0.27
C GLN A 73 -1.06 -11.53 0.38
N VAL A 74 -1.93 -11.74 -0.60
CA VAL A 74 -2.82 -12.89 -0.67
C VAL A 74 -2.83 -13.46 -2.08
N ASP A 75 -3.28 -14.72 -2.21
CA ASP A 75 -3.32 -15.40 -3.50
C ASP A 75 -4.58 -15.08 -4.32
N ASP A 76 -5.67 -14.70 -3.65
CA ASP A 76 -6.95 -14.48 -4.29
C ASP A 76 -7.66 -13.30 -3.60
N LEU A 77 -7.68 -12.16 -4.28
CA LEU A 77 -8.25 -10.93 -3.73
C LEU A 77 -9.76 -11.07 -3.50
N GLU A 78 -10.48 -11.58 -4.49
CA GLU A 78 -11.93 -11.69 -4.38
C GLU A 78 -12.36 -12.64 -3.26
N ALA A 79 -11.70 -13.77 -3.14
CA ALA A 79 -11.97 -14.74 -2.06
C ALA A 79 -11.68 -14.12 -0.70
N THR A 80 -10.60 -13.37 -0.58
CA THR A 80 -10.24 -12.71 0.67
C THR A 80 -11.25 -11.62 1.04
N LEU A 81 -11.70 -10.83 0.06
CA LEU A 81 -12.72 -9.81 0.30
C LEU A 81 -14.04 -10.43 0.76
N LYS A 82 -14.47 -11.52 0.12
CA LYS A 82 -15.70 -12.23 0.53
C LYS A 82 -15.57 -12.76 1.95
N LYS A 83 -14.42 -13.31 2.29
CA LYS A 83 -14.18 -13.80 3.65
C LYS A 83 -14.20 -12.65 4.66
N ALA A 84 -13.59 -11.52 4.32
CA ALA A 84 -13.61 -10.34 5.18
C ALA A 84 -15.05 -9.87 5.42
N GLU A 85 -15.87 -9.82 4.38
CA GLU A 85 -17.28 -9.44 4.50
C GLU A 85 -18.03 -10.41 5.43
N GLY A 86 -17.76 -11.71 5.28
CA GLY A 86 -18.37 -12.73 6.14
C GLY A 86 -17.94 -12.64 7.60
N LEU A 87 -16.81 -12.02 7.88
CA LEU A 87 -16.27 -11.83 9.22
C LEU A 87 -16.60 -10.45 9.81
N GLY A 88 -17.44 -9.67 9.14
CA GLY A 88 -17.88 -8.37 9.63
C GLY A 88 -17.19 -7.17 9.05
N GLY A 89 -16.31 -7.38 8.07
CA GLY A 89 -15.64 -6.29 7.37
C GLY A 89 -16.47 -5.73 6.23
N LYS A 90 -15.92 -4.73 5.55
CA LYS A 90 -16.61 -4.04 4.47
C LYS A 90 -15.64 -3.82 3.30
N ARG A 91 -16.09 -4.16 2.10
CA ARG A 91 -15.31 -3.91 0.86
C ARG A 91 -15.31 -2.41 0.59
N ILE A 92 -14.11 -1.83 0.37
CA ILE A 92 -13.95 -0.41 0.08
C ILE A 92 -13.51 -0.18 -1.37
N VAL A 93 -12.45 -0.88 -1.81
CA VAL A 93 -11.98 -0.81 -3.19
C VAL A 93 -11.95 -2.23 -3.75
N PRO A 94 -12.65 -2.50 -4.86
CA PRO A 94 -12.65 -3.83 -5.47
C PRO A 94 -11.28 -4.13 -6.07
N PRO A 95 -11.02 -5.41 -6.45
CA PRO A 95 -9.77 -5.76 -7.11
C PRO A 95 -9.49 -4.84 -8.29
N THR A 96 -8.32 -4.22 -8.29
CA THR A 96 -7.93 -3.20 -9.24
C THR A 96 -6.53 -3.48 -9.75
N GLU A 97 -6.34 -3.45 -11.06
CA GLU A 97 -5.03 -3.70 -11.66
C GLU A 97 -4.10 -2.51 -11.51
N VAL A 98 -2.85 -2.81 -11.13
CA VAL A 98 -1.73 -1.88 -11.26
C VAL A 98 -0.89 -2.41 -12.41
N PRO A 99 -0.94 -1.79 -13.59
CA PRO A 99 -0.30 -2.34 -14.79
C PRO A 99 1.16 -2.70 -14.59
N GLY A 100 1.54 -3.92 -14.97
CA GLY A 100 2.91 -4.40 -14.86
C GLY A 100 3.35 -4.82 -13.46
N MET A 101 2.51 -4.66 -12.45
CA MET A 101 2.90 -4.93 -11.05
C MET A 101 2.02 -5.97 -10.37
N GLY A 102 0.71 -5.87 -10.51
CA GLY A 102 -0.21 -6.79 -9.86
C GLY A 102 -1.58 -6.18 -9.68
N HIS A 103 -2.28 -6.63 -8.64
CA HIS A 103 -3.63 -6.15 -8.32
C HIS A 103 -3.72 -5.83 -6.83
N PHE A 104 -4.56 -4.87 -6.48
CA PHE A 104 -4.80 -4.51 -5.09
C PHE A 104 -6.30 -4.38 -4.81
N ALA A 105 -6.65 -4.37 -3.54
CA ALA A 105 -7.99 -4.10 -3.06
C ALA A 105 -7.90 -3.52 -1.67
N TRP A 106 -8.96 -2.87 -1.21
CA TRP A 106 -9.05 -2.33 0.15
C TRP A 106 -10.32 -2.83 0.81
N PHE A 107 -10.24 -3.10 2.11
CA PHE A 107 -11.40 -3.37 2.94
C PHE A 107 -11.28 -2.63 4.27
N GLN A 108 -12.40 -2.50 4.98
CA GLN A 108 -12.41 -2.04 6.36
C GLN A 108 -12.63 -3.23 7.27
N ASP A 109 -11.91 -3.26 8.40
CA ASP A 109 -12.16 -4.26 9.43
C ASP A 109 -13.41 -3.85 10.22
N PRO A 110 -13.90 -4.69 11.17
CA PRO A 110 -15.11 -4.35 11.92
C PRO A 110 -15.02 -3.07 12.75
N GLU A 111 -13.82 -2.58 13.03
CA GLU A 111 -13.60 -1.33 13.77
C GLU A 111 -13.47 -0.12 12.85
N GLY A 112 -13.53 -0.32 11.53
CA GLY A 112 -13.43 0.77 10.56
C GLY A 112 -12.02 1.06 10.08
N ASN A 113 -11.03 0.25 10.42
CA ASN A 113 -9.67 0.44 9.91
C ASN A 113 -9.57 -0.04 8.48
N CYS A 114 -8.97 0.78 7.62
CA CYS A 114 -8.76 0.42 6.23
C CYS A 114 -7.46 -0.35 6.06
N VAL A 115 -7.52 -1.50 5.39
CA VAL A 115 -6.37 -2.36 5.14
C VAL A 115 -6.34 -2.71 3.66
N GLY A 116 -5.15 -2.74 3.08
CA GLY A 116 -4.96 -3.11 1.68
C GLY A 116 -4.63 -4.58 1.51
N LEU A 117 -4.99 -5.10 0.36
CA LEU A 117 -4.64 -6.45 -0.09
C LEU A 117 -3.83 -6.31 -1.37
N TRP A 118 -2.85 -7.20 -1.53
CA TRP A 118 -1.98 -7.18 -2.70
C TRP A 118 -1.78 -8.56 -3.27
N LYS A 119 -1.87 -8.66 -4.59
CA LYS A 119 -1.51 -9.88 -5.32
C LYS A 119 -0.53 -9.49 -6.41
N PRO A 120 0.75 -9.89 -6.30
CA PRO A 120 1.74 -9.55 -7.33
C PRO A 120 1.45 -10.23 -8.64
N MET A 121 1.92 -9.62 -9.74
CA MET A 121 1.80 -10.20 -11.07
C MET A 121 2.58 -11.52 -11.14
N GLY A 122 2.04 -12.50 -11.86
CA GLY A 122 2.69 -13.79 -12.01
C GLY A 122 2.37 -14.79 -10.90
N GLN A 123 1.46 -14.45 -10.02
CA GLN A 123 1.04 -15.32 -8.93
C GLN A 123 -0.36 -15.89 -9.19
#